data_e7e07afcc6b8cbbee53e8487e86aa864
#
_entry.id   e7e07afcc6b8cbbee53e8487e86aa864
#
_cell.length_a   1.000
_cell.length_b   1.000
_cell.length_c   1.000
_cell.angle_alpha   90.00
_cell.angle_beta   90.00
_cell.angle_gamma   90.00
#
_symmetry.space_group_name_H-M   'P 1'
#
loop_
_entity.id
_entity.type
_entity.pdbx_description
1 polymer ?
#
loop_
_entity_poly.entity_id
_entity_poly.type
_entity_poly.pdbx_seq_one_letter_code
_entity_poly.pdbx_strand_id
1 'polypeptide(L)'
;MTLNGLMHAERSIYLEGLDDNKGNGYRKAFAVGMGKQIELRIPRDRLGLFQPMVLALIRDQKQQLEDLSFELYGNGLTTSQIGCIMEKIYGTHYSKSSISNITSTFYEQMTQWRERPLDPHYLAVYIDAIHLKIRRESVGYEAFYVIMGVKDDYTREVMAIINIPSESASGWKEVLEGIKQRGVQSIGVLISDNLTGLDRVIPLVFKNTKHQKCVVHLKRNILNKVASKHKAQVAEDLLQVFNMDLQEDTVEIAYQRFISFSNRWKKQYRHIGALANNEMNELYFTYINYHHKIRRMIYTTNWIERLNKEFRRTFKIRNSMPSFESALTLLSKVAMDKEDGYMNYPIYNFKFDKKLNEKM
;
A
#
# COMPACT_ATOMS: atom_id res chain seq x y z
N MET A 1 -13.29 -43.81 -18.37
CA MET A 1 -13.54 -43.84 -16.91
C MET A 1 -14.11 -42.47 -16.53
N THR A 2 -15.25 -42.39 -15.82
CA THR A 2 -15.83 -41.11 -15.40
C THR A 2 -15.24 -40.68 -14.05
N LEU A 3 -15.28 -39.36 -13.71
CA LEU A 3 -14.86 -38.86 -12.40
C LEU A 3 -15.55 -39.57 -11.24
N ASN A 4 -16.86 -39.83 -11.40
CA ASN A 4 -17.63 -40.58 -10.40
C ASN A 4 -17.13 -42.03 -10.25
N GLY A 5 -16.79 -42.69 -11.36
CA GLY A 5 -16.21 -44.03 -11.34
C GLY A 5 -14.85 -44.08 -10.69
N LEU A 6 -13.98 -43.04 -10.89
CA LEU A 6 -12.69 -42.94 -10.26
C LEU A 6 -12.80 -42.80 -8.73
N MET A 7 -13.64 -41.87 -8.26
CA MET A 7 -13.90 -41.69 -6.84
C MET A 7 -14.46 -42.93 -6.15
N HIS A 8 -15.30 -43.70 -6.90
CA HIS A 8 -15.83 -44.96 -6.39
C HIS A 8 -14.73 -46.02 -6.24
N ALA A 9 -13.84 -46.12 -7.23
CA ALA A 9 -12.69 -47.04 -7.18
C ALA A 9 -11.74 -46.68 -6.02
N GLU A 10 -11.43 -45.39 -5.84
CA GLU A 10 -10.64 -44.92 -4.72
C GLU A 10 -11.23 -45.34 -3.36
N ARG A 11 -12.54 -45.15 -3.16
CA ARG A 11 -13.21 -45.60 -1.94
C ARG A 11 -13.12 -47.12 -1.77
N SER A 12 -13.28 -47.90 -2.82
CA SER A 12 -13.22 -49.35 -2.75
C SER A 12 -11.85 -49.81 -2.30
N ILE A 13 -10.77 -49.26 -2.87
CA ILE A 13 -9.39 -49.52 -2.48
C ILE A 13 -9.15 -49.07 -1.04
N TYR A 14 -9.62 -47.90 -0.64
CA TYR A 14 -9.47 -47.38 0.73
C TYR A 14 -10.11 -48.29 1.79
N LEU A 15 -11.23 -48.92 1.45
CA LEU A 15 -11.94 -49.82 2.35
C LEU A 15 -11.40 -51.25 2.34
N GLU A 16 -10.56 -51.64 1.37
CA GLU A 16 -9.91 -52.92 1.35
C GLU A 16 -8.99 -53.08 2.58
N GLY A 17 -9.27 -54.07 3.41
CA GLY A 17 -8.53 -54.36 4.63
C GLY A 17 -8.93 -53.56 5.87
N LEU A 18 -10.05 -52.81 5.81
CA LEU A 18 -10.62 -52.13 6.98
C LEU A 18 -11.91 -52.83 7.43
N ASP A 19 -11.81 -53.71 8.42
CA ASP A 19 -12.91 -54.50 8.96
C ASP A 19 -14.02 -53.66 9.62
N ASP A 20 -13.66 -52.53 10.24
CA ASP A 20 -14.55 -51.66 11.00
C ASP A 20 -15.18 -50.52 10.21
N ASN A 21 -14.83 -50.36 8.92
CA ASN A 21 -15.35 -49.26 8.07
C ASN A 21 -16.02 -49.77 6.80
N LYS A 22 -17.15 -49.17 6.44
CA LYS A 22 -17.90 -49.55 5.26
C LYS A 22 -18.38 -48.33 4.49
N GLY A 23 -18.70 -48.49 3.21
CA GLY A 23 -19.29 -47.44 2.40
C GLY A 23 -20.62 -46.92 2.96
N ASN A 24 -20.84 -45.61 2.96
CA ASN A 24 -22.03 -44.94 3.46
C ASN A 24 -22.64 -44.00 2.42
N GLY A 25 -23.07 -44.56 1.31
CA GLY A 25 -23.75 -43.81 0.25
C GLY A 25 -22.89 -42.73 -0.40
N TYR A 26 -23.57 -41.72 -0.91
CA TYR A 26 -22.95 -40.62 -1.68
C TYR A 26 -23.51 -39.26 -1.25
N ARG A 27 -22.70 -38.24 -1.37
CA ARG A 27 -23.13 -36.84 -1.31
C ARG A 27 -23.15 -36.28 -2.73
N LYS A 28 -24.24 -35.62 -3.14
CA LYS A 28 -24.28 -34.89 -4.39
C LYS A 28 -23.52 -33.56 -4.26
N ALA A 29 -22.73 -33.24 -5.25
CA ALA A 29 -22.08 -31.96 -5.43
C ALA A 29 -21.99 -31.64 -6.93
N PHE A 30 -21.65 -30.41 -7.26
CA PHE A 30 -21.46 -29.97 -8.63
C PHE A 30 -20.05 -29.40 -8.78
N ALA A 31 -19.38 -29.78 -9.86
CA ALA A 31 -18.15 -29.15 -10.32
C ALA A 31 -18.39 -28.56 -11.71
N VAL A 32 -17.64 -27.53 -12.04
CA VAL A 32 -17.63 -26.95 -13.38
C VAL A 32 -16.31 -27.37 -14.03
N GLY A 33 -16.43 -28.05 -15.18
CA GLY A 33 -15.27 -28.49 -15.97
C GLY A 33 -15.58 -28.47 -17.45
N MET A 34 -14.64 -27.98 -18.28
CA MET A 34 -14.79 -27.89 -19.75
C MET A 34 -16.14 -27.27 -20.23
N GLY A 35 -16.58 -26.21 -19.54
CA GLY A 35 -17.80 -25.49 -19.91
C GLY A 35 -19.12 -26.13 -19.49
N LYS A 36 -19.07 -27.23 -18.75
CA LYS A 36 -20.28 -27.94 -18.35
C LYS A 36 -20.29 -28.14 -16.82
N GLN A 37 -21.48 -28.03 -16.27
CA GLN A 37 -21.73 -28.45 -14.91
C GLN A 37 -21.75 -29.97 -14.84
N ILE A 38 -20.88 -30.56 -14.04
CA ILE A 38 -20.76 -32.01 -13.86
C ILE A 38 -21.33 -32.34 -12.49
N GLU A 39 -22.32 -33.25 -12.46
CA GLU A 39 -22.81 -33.78 -11.19
C GLU A 39 -21.78 -34.77 -10.62
N LEU A 40 -21.28 -34.49 -9.43
CA LEU A 40 -20.42 -35.36 -8.70
C LEU A 40 -21.20 -36.14 -7.64
N ARG A 41 -21.01 -37.44 -7.61
CA ARG A 41 -21.50 -38.36 -6.57
C ARG A 41 -20.32 -38.73 -5.69
N ILE A 42 -20.06 -37.88 -4.66
CA ILE A 42 -18.94 -38.03 -3.76
C ILE A 42 -19.21 -39.19 -2.80
N PRO A 43 -18.46 -40.30 -2.90
CA PRO A 43 -18.66 -41.46 -2.05
C PRO A 43 -18.21 -41.14 -0.62
N ARG A 44 -18.92 -41.71 0.35
CA ARG A 44 -18.65 -41.58 1.78
C ARG A 44 -18.42 -42.93 2.42
N ASP A 45 -17.69 -42.95 3.49
CA ASP A 45 -17.54 -44.08 4.42
C ASP A 45 -18.34 -43.84 5.71
N ARG A 46 -18.49 -44.83 6.55
CA ARG A 46 -19.22 -44.72 7.83
C ARG A 46 -18.53 -43.83 8.85
N LEU A 47 -17.21 -43.84 8.88
CA LEU A 47 -16.42 -43.06 9.81
C LEU A 47 -16.17 -41.62 9.34
N GLY A 48 -16.53 -41.29 8.10
CA GLY A 48 -16.35 -39.95 7.53
C GLY A 48 -14.89 -39.54 7.26
N LEU A 49 -13.99 -40.52 7.21
CA LEU A 49 -12.54 -40.30 7.06
C LEU A 49 -12.10 -40.35 5.60
N PHE A 50 -12.86 -40.99 4.73
CA PHE A 50 -12.52 -41.10 3.32
C PHE A 50 -12.71 -39.78 2.58
N GLN A 51 -11.66 -39.30 1.92
CA GLN A 51 -11.69 -38.15 1.04
C GLN A 51 -11.10 -38.50 -0.32
N PRO A 52 -11.89 -38.47 -1.42
CA PRO A 52 -11.36 -38.77 -2.74
C PRO A 52 -10.25 -37.81 -3.17
N MET A 53 -9.13 -38.33 -3.67
CA MET A 53 -8.02 -37.54 -4.20
C MET A 53 -8.44 -36.65 -5.38
N VAL A 54 -9.35 -37.13 -6.20
CA VAL A 54 -9.94 -36.36 -7.31
C VAL A 54 -10.57 -35.05 -6.83
N LEU A 55 -11.18 -35.01 -5.64
CA LEU A 55 -11.73 -33.78 -5.08
C LEU A 55 -10.64 -32.79 -4.65
N ALA A 56 -9.51 -33.28 -4.15
CA ALA A 56 -8.38 -32.43 -3.83
C ALA A 56 -7.84 -31.75 -5.11
N LEU A 57 -7.68 -32.50 -6.19
CA LEU A 57 -7.25 -31.97 -7.49
C LEU A 57 -8.23 -30.92 -8.07
N ILE A 58 -9.54 -31.15 -7.95
CA ILE A 58 -10.55 -30.20 -8.41
C ILE A 58 -10.52 -28.91 -7.57
N ARG A 59 -10.30 -29.03 -6.25
CA ARG A 59 -10.17 -27.88 -5.35
C ARG A 59 -8.89 -27.09 -5.64
N ASP A 60 -7.79 -27.78 -5.89
CA ASP A 60 -6.52 -27.16 -6.25
C ASP A 60 -6.63 -26.35 -7.55
N GLN A 61 -7.27 -26.91 -8.59
CA GLN A 61 -7.54 -26.18 -9.82
C GLN A 61 -8.41 -24.94 -9.62
N LYS A 62 -9.41 -25.01 -8.72
CA LYS A 62 -10.24 -23.85 -8.38
C LYS A 62 -9.40 -22.76 -7.70
N GLN A 63 -8.55 -23.13 -6.75
CA GLN A 63 -7.66 -22.21 -6.05
C GLN A 63 -6.69 -21.53 -7.04
N GLN A 64 -6.05 -22.30 -7.90
CA GLN A 64 -5.16 -21.77 -8.94
C GLN A 64 -5.87 -20.76 -9.87
N LEU A 65 -7.15 -20.99 -10.16
CA LEU A 65 -7.95 -20.07 -10.96
C LEU A 65 -8.25 -18.76 -10.22
N GLU A 66 -8.57 -18.86 -8.93
CA GLU A 66 -8.79 -17.70 -8.07
C GLU A 66 -7.49 -16.88 -7.94
N ASP A 67 -6.37 -17.54 -7.70
CA ASP A 67 -5.05 -16.90 -7.60
C ASP A 67 -4.66 -16.20 -8.91
N LEU A 68 -4.84 -16.87 -10.06
CA LEU A 68 -4.59 -16.25 -11.37
C LEU A 68 -5.51 -15.04 -11.61
N SER A 69 -6.79 -15.15 -11.24
CA SER A 69 -7.74 -14.04 -11.36
C SER A 69 -7.33 -12.86 -10.52
N PHE A 70 -6.82 -13.11 -9.33
CA PHE A 70 -6.34 -12.07 -8.41
C PHE A 70 -5.07 -11.38 -8.94
N GLU A 71 -4.13 -12.14 -9.50
CA GLU A 71 -2.95 -11.59 -10.16
C GLU A 71 -3.32 -10.71 -11.37
N LEU A 72 -4.23 -11.17 -12.22
CA LEU A 72 -4.72 -10.39 -13.35
C LEU A 72 -5.41 -9.10 -12.88
N TYR A 73 -6.17 -9.16 -11.78
CA TYR A 73 -6.78 -7.98 -11.17
C TYR A 73 -5.73 -6.98 -10.67
N GLY A 74 -4.71 -7.46 -9.95
CA GLY A 74 -3.59 -6.66 -9.46
C GLY A 74 -2.81 -5.96 -10.59
N ASN A 75 -2.74 -6.59 -11.76
CA ASN A 75 -2.14 -6.01 -12.97
C ASN A 75 -3.06 -5.00 -13.70
N GLY A 76 -4.23 -4.68 -13.15
CA GLY A 76 -5.11 -3.61 -13.63
C GLY A 76 -6.25 -4.08 -14.55
N LEU A 77 -6.40 -5.39 -14.79
CA LEU A 77 -7.53 -5.88 -15.60
C LEU A 77 -8.86 -5.75 -14.83
N THR A 78 -9.90 -5.40 -15.55
CA THR A 78 -11.27 -5.40 -15.01
C THR A 78 -11.81 -6.81 -14.84
N THR A 79 -12.77 -7.00 -13.95
CA THR A 79 -13.45 -8.30 -13.76
C THR A 79 -14.04 -8.86 -15.06
N SER A 80 -14.56 -7.99 -15.93
CA SER A 80 -15.06 -8.39 -17.25
C SER A 80 -13.96 -8.91 -18.17
N GLN A 81 -12.79 -8.25 -18.19
CA GLN A 81 -11.63 -8.71 -18.99
C GLN A 81 -11.08 -10.03 -18.46
N ILE A 82 -11.03 -10.19 -17.13
CA ILE A 82 -10.65 -11.45 -16.50
C ILE A 82 -11.60 -12.57 -16.93
N GLY A 83 -12.92 -12.32 -16.88
CA GLY A 83 -13.91 -13.28 -17.34
C GLY A 83 -13.70 -13.72 -18.80
N CYS A 84 -13.45 -12.77 -19.70
CA CYS A 84 -13.15 -13.07 -21.11
C CYS A 84 -11.87 -13.88 -21.28
N ILE A 85 -10.84 -13.63 -20.49
CA ILE A 85 -9.58 -14.39 -20.52
C ILE A 85 -9.84 -15.83 -20.04
N MET A 86 -10.54 -15.97 -18.91
CA MET A 86 -10.88 -17.27 -18.34
C MET A 86 -11.71 -18.12 -19.31
N GLU A 87 -12.68 -17.49 -19.98
CA GLU A 87 -13.48 -18.16 -21.02
C GLU A 87 -12.61 -18.69 -22.16
N LYS A 88 -11.63 -17.90 -22.62
CA LYS A 88 -10.72 -18.32 -23.70
C LYS A 88 -9.76 -19.45 -23.28
N ILE A 89 -9.27 -19.41 -22.03
CA ILE A 89 -8.31 -20.40 -21.53
C ILE A 89 -9.01 -21.73 -21.19
N TYR A 90 -10.15 -21.66 -20.52
CA TYR A 90 -10.82 -22.82 -19.95
C TYR A 90 -12.04 -23.29 -20.76
N GLY A 91 -12.41 -22.58 -21.83
CA GLY A 91 -13.53 -22.93 -22.71
C GLY A 91 -14.90 -22.86 -22.03
N THR A 92 -15.00 -22.16 -20.89
CA THR A 92 -16.22 -22.05 -20.10
C THR A 92 -16.67 -20.61 -19.99
N HIS A 93 -17.95 -20.37 -20.18
CA HIS A 93 -18.52 -19.05 -19.88
C HIS A 93 -18.58 -18.86 -18.35
N TYR A 94 -17.73 -17.95 -17.84
CA TYR A 94 -17.83 -17.51 -16.44
C TYR A 94 -18.98 -16.53 -16.33
N SER A 95 -20.03 -16.93 -15.62
CA SER A 95 -21.17 -16.05 -15.36
C SER A 95 -20.74 -14.82 -14.56
N LYS A 96 -21.49 -13.72 -14.71
CA LYS A 96 -21.25 -12.50 -13.89
C LYS A 96 -21.22 -12.82 -12.39
N SER A 97 -22.04 -13.76 -11.93
CA SER A 97 -22.07 -14.21 -10.54
C SER A 97 -20.79 -14.94 -10.12
N SER A 98 -20.23 -15.80 -10.98
CA SER A 98 -18.94 -16.46 -10.67
C SER A 98 -17.80 -15.46 -10.53
N ILE A 99 -17.73 -14.47 -11.43
CA ILE A 99 -16.73 -13.41 -11.36
C ILE A 99 -16.95 -12.50 -10.15
N SER A 100 -18.23 -12.22 -9.81
CA SER A 100 -18.57 -11.45 -8.61
C SER A 100 -18.12 -12.16 -7.33
N ASN A 101 -18.27 -13.47 -7.24
CA ASN A 101 -17.83 -14.27 -6.10
C ASN A 101 -16.29 -14.24 -5.97
N ILE A 102 -15.55 -14.40 -7.06
CA ILE A 102 -14.08 -14.26 -7.07
C ILE A 102 -13.69 -12.86 -6.59
N THR A 103 -14.40 -11.83 -7.04
CA THR A 103 -14.11 -10.45 -6.64
C THR A 103 -14.42 -10.19 -5.16
N SER A 104 -15.48 -10.78 -4.59
CA SER A 104 -15.79 -10.64 -3.16
C SER A 104 -14.67 -11.22 -2.27
N THR A 105 -14.12 -12.36 -2.68
CA THR A 105 -12.95 -12.95 -2.00
C THR A 105 -11.75 -12.00 -1.99
N PHE A 106 -11.52 -11.28 -3.10
CA PHE A 106 -10.45 -10.26 -3.14
C PHE A 106 -10.68 -9.11 -2.17
N TYR A 107 -11.92 -8.63 -2.04
CA TYR A 107 -12.27 -7.59 -1.06
C TYR A 107 -11.98 -8.04 0.37
N GLU A 108 -12.36 -9.27 0.71
CA GLU A 108 -12.13 -9.84 2.04
C GLU A 108 -10.63 -9.97 2.35
N GLN A 109 -9.85 -10.55 1.44
CA GLN A 109 -8.40 -10.69 1.58
C GLN A 109 -7.72 -9.32 1.75
N MET A 110 -8.09 -8.34 0.94
CA MET A 110 -7.50 -7.00 1.02
C MET A 110 -7.94 -6.25 2.28
N THR A 111 -9.12 -6.51 2.78
CA THR A 111 -9.57 -5.97 4.07
C THR A 111 -8.77 -6.55 5.22
N GLN A 112 -8.58 -7.87 5.26
CA GLN A 112 -7.73 -8.54 6.26
C GLN A 112 -6.29 -8.01 6.21
N TRP A 113 -5.73 -7.82 5.00
CA TRP A 113 -4.39 -7.24 4.83
C TRP A 113 -4.31 -5.80 5.38
N ARG A 114 -5.31 -4.95 5.12
CA ARG A 114 -5.35 -3.57 5.63
C ARG A 114 -5.49 -3.49 7.14
N GLU A 115 -6.22 -4.43 7.75
CA GLU A 115 -6.52 -4.47 9.19
C GLU A 115 -5.49 -5.27 9.99
N ARG A 116 -4.49 -5.86 9.32
CA ARG A 116 -3.48 -6.67 9.99
C ARG A 116 -2.76 -5.92 11.12
N PRO A 117 -2.31 -6.61 12.19
CA PRO A 117 -1.40 -6.03 13.16
C PRO A 117 -0.15 -5.45 12.49
N LEU A 118 0.39 -4.38 13.07
CA LEU A 118 1.59 -3.71 12.62
C LEU A 118 2.73 -3.93 13.62
N ASP A 119 3.97 -3.73 13.16
CA ASP A 119 5.13 -3.80 14.05
C ASP A 119 5.06 -2.69 15.13
N PRO A 120 5.58 -2.94 16.33
CA PRO A 120 5.48 -1.99 17.43
C PRO A 120 6.36 -0.75 17.23
N HIS A 121 7.41 -0.84 16.40
CA HIS A 121 8.33 0.26 16.15
C HIS A 121 8.65 0.43 14.67
N TYR A 122 8.72 1.70 14.23
CA TYR A 122 9.16 2.07 12.89
C TYR A 122 10.25 3.14 12.96
N LEU A 123 11.37 2.90 12.28
CA LEU A 123 12.48 3.85 12.18
C LEU A 123 12.06 5.14 11.46
N ALA A 124 11.32 4.98 10.37
CA ALA A 124 10.79 6.09 9.59
C ALA A 124 9.42 5.73 8.99
N VAL A 125 8.52 6.71 8.96
CA VAL A 125 7.21 6.59 8.31
C VAL A 125 7.08 7.68 7.25
N TYR A 126 6.65 7.30 6.06
CA TYR A 126 6.42 8.21 4.93
C TYR A 126 4.94 8.33 4.63
N ILE A 127 4.46 9.53 4.41
CA ILE A 127 3.08 9.80 3.97
C ILE A 127 3.12 10.63 2.69
N ASP A 128 2.42 10.15 1.66
CA ASP A 128 2.25 10.87 0.40
C ASP A 128 0.88 10.58 -0.21
N ALA A 129 0.38 11.51 -1.02
CA ALA A 129 -0.91 11.39 -1.67
C ALA A 129 -0.81 10.92 -3.11
N ILE A 130 -1.75 10.08 -3.51
CA ILE A 130 -2.02 9.74 -4.90
C ILE A 130 -3.45 10.16 -5.27
N HIS A 131 -3.60 10.83 -6.41
CA HIS A 131 -4.90 11.26 -6.90
C HIS A 131 -5.38 10.29 -7.99
N LEU A 132 -6.56 9.70 -7.78
CA LEU A 132 -7.16 8.72 -8.68
C LEU A 132 -8.53 9.20 -9.14
N LYS A 133 -8.90 8.83 -10.36
CA LYS A 133 -10.25 9.11 -10.90
C LYS A 133 -11.22 8.06 -10.38
N ILE A 134 -12.18 8.49 -9.60
CA ILE A 134 -13.26 7.65 -9.04
C ILE A 134 -14.58 8.07 -9.66
N ARG A 135 -15.41 7.10 -10.01
CA ARG A 135 -16.78 7.32 -10.48
C ARG A 135 -17.72 7.28 -9.29
N ARG A 136 -18.37 8.40 -9.02
CA ARG A 136 -19.54 8.53 -8.16
C ARG A 136 -20.72 8.95 -9.03
N GLU A 137 -21.41 10.03 -8.75
CA GLU A 137 -22.38 10.64 -9.68
C GLU A 137 -21.68 11.18 -10.94
N SER A 138 -20.47 11.70 -10.79
CA SER A 138 -19.55 12.10 -11.86
C SER A 138 -18.15 11.50 -11.63
N VAL A 139 -17.27 11.58 -12.64
CA VAL A 139 -15.88 11.16 -12.51
C VAL A 139 -15.07 12.33 -11.96
N GLY A 140 -14.53 12.16 -10.75
CA GLY A 140 -13.70 13.15 -10.07
C GLY A 140 -12.36 12.58 -9.61
N TYR A 141 -11.39 13.46 -9.33
CA TYR A 141 -10.16 13.06 -8.67
C TYR A 141 -10.35 13.02 -7.17
N GLU A 142 -9.98 11.91 -6.54
CA GLU A 142 -9.96 11.75 -5.10
C GLU A 142 -8.54 11.46 -4.63
N ALA A 143 -8.17 12.04 -3.49
CA ALA A 143 -6.87 11.81 -2.87
C ALA A 143 -6.89 10.54 -2.01
N PHE A 144 -5.95 9.64 -2.26
CA PHE A 144 -5.64 8.52 -1.39
C PHE A 144 -4.28 8.76 -0.76
N TYR A 145 -4.21 8.71 0.57
CA TYR A 145 -2.96 8.86 1.30
C TYR A 145 -2.40 7.48 1.59
N VAL A 146 -1.16 7.28 1.19
CA VAL A 146 -0.41 6.06 1.41
C VAL A 146 0.55 6.30 2.56
N ILE A 147 0.57 5.41 3.54
CA ILE A 147 1.45 5.45 4.70
C ILE A 147 2.35 4.23 4.65
N MET A 148 3.65 4.45 4.53
CA MET A 148 4.67 3.40 4.40
C MET A 148 5.67 3.52 5.54
N GLY A 149 5.93 2.42 6.24
CA GLY A 149 6.89 2.33 7.33
C GLY A 149 8.18 1.62 6.93
N VAL A 150 9.30 2.02 7.54
CA VAL A 150 10.57 1.30 7.56
C VAL A 150 10.70 0.65 8.92
N LYS A 151 10.80 -0.69 8.94
CA LYS A 151 10.86 -1.50 10.16
C LYS A 151 12.27 -1.56 10.76
N ASP A 152 12.39 -2.18 11.93
CA ASP A 152 13.68 -2.38 12.63
C ASP A 152 14.66 -3.26 11.82
N ASP A 153 14.16 -4.15 10.98
CA ASP A 153 14.96 -4.96 10.05
C ASP A 153 15.33 -4.22 8.76
N TYR A 154 14.98 -2.93 8.68
CA TYR A 154 15.20 -2.04 7.53
C TYR A 154 14.36 -2.38 6.29
N THR A 155 13.46 -3.34 6.35
CA THR A 155 12.47 -3.61 5.30
C THR A 155 11.34 -2.59 5.38
N ARG A 156 10.46 -2.59 4.41
CA ARG A 156 9.34 -1.63 4.32
C ARG A 156 8.01 -2.36 4.23
N GLU A 157 6.98 -1.73 4.77
CA GLU A 157 5.60 -2.17 4.55
C GLU A 157 4.65 -0.99 4.40
N VAL A 158 3.50 -1.22 3.80
CA VAL A 158 2.42 -0.23 3.69
C VAL A 158 1.52 -0.36 4.91
N MET A 159 1.64 0.59 5.81
CA MET A 159 0.89 0.60 7.07
C MET A 159 -0.60 0.90 6.87
N ALA A 160 -0.92 1.81 5.94
CA ALA A 160 -2.31 2.17 5.63
C ALA A 160 -2.42 2.79 4.24
N ILE A 161 -3.59 2.60 3.63
CA ILE A 161 -4.05 3.33 2.44
C ILE A 161 -5.44 3.87 2.77
N ILE A 162 -5.59 5.18 2.78
CA ILE A 162 -6.79 5.85 3.28
C ILE A 162 -7.26 6.94 2.30
N ASN A 163 -8.55 7.19 2.30
CA ASN A 163 -9.12 8.37 1.64
C ASN A 163 -9.69 9.28 2.73
N ILE A 164 -9.15 10.48 2.83
CA ILE A 164 -9.66 11.52 3.72
C ILE A 164 -10.36 12.56 2.84
N PRO A 165 -11.65 12.80 3.01
CA PRO A 165 -12.40 13.73 2.15
C PRO A 165 -11.86 15.17 2.17
N SER A 166 -11.29 15.58 3.32
CA SER A 166 -10.59 16.85 3.47
C SER A 166 -9.43 16.71 4.46
N GLU A 167 -8.28 17.29 4.12
CA GLU A 167 -7.15 17.36 5.04
C GLU A 167 -7.54 18.18 6.27
N SER A 168 -7.57 17.53 7.43
CA SER A 168 -7.88 18.16 8.70
C SER A 168 -7.12 17.50 9.84
N ALA A 169 -6.89 18.24 10.92
CA ALA A 169 -6.24 17.70 12.11
C ALA A 169 -7.04 16.53 12.72
N SER A 170 -8.37 16.59 12.71
CA SER A 170 -9.22 15.50 13.21
C SER A 170 -9.09 14.22 12.37
N GLY A 171 -9.08 14.34 11.06
CA GLY A 171 -8.89 13.20 10.16
C GLY A 171 -7.52 12.54 10.33
N TRP A 172 -6.45 13.32 10.44
CA TRP A 172 -5.11 12.78 10.71
C TRP A 172 -4.99 12.14 12.09
N LYS A 173 -5.70 12.69 13.10
CA LYS A 173 -5.73 12.10 14.43
C LYS A 173 -6.35 10.70 14.40
N GLU A 174 -7.51 10.55 13.77
CA GLU A 174 -8.17 9.27 13.60
C GLU A 174 -7.27 8.24 12.89
N VAL A 175 -6.59 8.65 11.83
CA VAL A 175 -5.65 7.80 11.08
C VAL A 175 -4.49 7.33 11.95
N LEU A 176 -3.81 8.25 12.65
CA LEU A 176 -2.66 7.90 13.48
C LEU A 176 -3.07 7.08 14.71
N GLU A 177 -4.24 7.35 15.30
CA GLU A 177 -4.81 6.53 16.37
C GLU A 177 -5.16 5.12 15.87
N GLY A 178 -5.71 4.98 14.66
CA GLY A 178 -5.97 3.69 14.03
C GLY A 178 -4.69 2.86 13.80
N ILE A 179 -3.61 3.50 13.37
CA ILE A 179 -2.29 2.87 13.26
C ILE A 179 -1.79 2.40 14.65
N LYS A 180 -1.97 3.23 15.68
CA LYS A 180 -1.61 2.90 17.05
C LYS A 180 -2.42 1.73 17.61
N GLN A 181 -3.71 1.68 17.33
CA GLN A 181 -4.59 0.57 17.74
C GLN A 181 -4.19 -0.76 17.08
N ARG A 182 -3.58 -0.72 15.91
CA ARG A 182 -3.05 -1.90 15.20
C ARG A 182 -1.67 -2.36 15.71
N GLY A 183 -1.17 -1.77 16.79
CA GLY A 183 0.03 -2.24 17.51
C GLY A 183 1.23 -1.30 17.50
N VAL A 184 1.23 -0.22 16.71
CA VAL A 184 2.36 0.71 16.66
C VAL A 184 2.49 1.49 17.96
N GLN A 185 3.64 1.39 18.61
CA GLN A 185 3.96 2.06 19.87
C GLN A 185 4.81 3.31 19.65
N SER A 186 5.74 3.27 18.70
CA SER A 186 6.67 4.38 18.44
C SER A 186 7.07 4.49 16.97
N ILE A 187 7.36 5.73 16.57
CA ILE A 187 7.86 6.11 15.25
C ILE A 187 9.04 7.06 15.47
N GLY A 188 10.21 6.75 14.91
CA GLY A 188 11.40 7.58 15.03
C GLY A 188 11.26 8.93 14.31
N VAL A 189 10.95 8.89 13.02
CA VAL A 189 10.69 10.10 12.22
C VAL A 189 9.53 9.88 11.25
N LEU A 190 8.65 10.88 11.13
CA LEU A 190 7.58 10.89 10.15
C LEU A 190 7.91 11.91 9.05
N ILE A 191 7.89 11.48 7.81
CA ILE A 191 8.21 12.29 6.63
C ILE A 191 6.93 12.47 5.80
N SER A 192 6.54 13.70 5.52
CA SER A 192 5.34 13.98 4.71
C SER A 192 5.51 15.23 3.86
N ASP A 193 4.59 15.43 2.92
CA ASP A 193 4.36 16.73 2.35
C ASP A 193 3.81 17.70 3.42
N ASN A 194 3.58 18.96 3.02
CA ASN A 194 2.98 19.94 3.90
C ASN A 194 1.45 19.69 4.04
N LEU A 195 1.09 18.57 4.68
CA LEU A 195 -0.29 18.16 4.89
C LEU A 195 -0.93 18.97 6.03
N THR A 196 -2.10 19.53 5.77
CA THR A 196 -2.77 20.45 6.69
C THR A 196 -3.13 19.76 8.02
N GLY A 197 -2.61 20.27 9.13
CA GLY A 197 -2.93 19.83 10.48
C GLY A 197 -2.15 18.62 10.98
N LEU A 198 -1.41 17.92 10.11
CA LEU A 198 -0.64 16.73 10.50
C LEU A 198 0.46 17.08 11.52
N ASP A 199 1.15 18.20 11.34
CA ASP A 199 2.20 18.69 12.22
C ASP A 199 1.77 18.87 13.69
N ARG A 200 0.50 19.24 13.90
CA ARG A 200 -0.10 19.38 15.23
C ARG A 200 -0.51 18.07 15.85
N VAL A 201 -0.87 17.08 15.04
CA VAL A 201 -1.41 15.80 15.50
C VAL A 201 -0.32 14.79 15.85
N ILE A 202 0.79 14.78 15.13
CA ILE A 202 1.88 13.83 15.36
C ILE A 202 2.30 13.78 16.85
N PRO A 203 2.64 14.91 17.52
CA PRO A 203 3.09 14.86 18.91
C PRO A 203 1.99 14.48 19.90
N LEU A 204 0.69 14.59 19.51
CA LEU A 204 -0.42 14.19 20.36
C LEU A 204 -0.60 12.67 20.39
N VAL A 205 -0.34 11.98 19.29
CA VAL A 205 -0.50 10.52 19.17
C VAL A 205 0.80 9.78 19.45
N PHE A 206 1.92 10.27 18.87
CA PHE A 206 3.26 9.71 19.00
C PHE A 206 4.22 10.77 19.56
N LYS A 207 4.28 10.87 20.87
CA LYS A 207 4.92 11.97 21.62
C LYS A 207 6.36 12.27 21.23
N ASN A 208 7.16 11.24 20.92
CA ASN A 208 8.59 11.38 20.65
C ASN A 208 8.93 11.44 19.15
N THR A 209 7.94 11.28 18.29
CA THR A 209 8.12 11.27 16.83
C THR A 209 8.52 12.63 16.32
N LYS A 210 9.63 12.70 15.61
CA LYS A 210 10.06 13.90 14.89
C LYS A 210 9.34 14.00 13.55
N HIS A 211 8.96 15.20 13.15
CA HIS A 211 8.34 15.43 11.85
C HIS A 211 9.31 16.10 10.90
N GLN A 212 9.44 15.57 9.69
CA GLN A 212 10.19 16.16 8.58
C GLN A 212 9.23 16.46 7.43
N LYS A 213 9.17 17.71 7.00
CA LYS A 213 8.45 18.08 5.77
C LYS A 213 9.33 17.86 4.54
N CYS A 214 8.75 17.36 3.45
CA CYS A 214 9.48 17.05 2.22
C CYS A 214 10.04 18.32 1.56
N VAL A 215 11.35 18.43 1.52
CA VAL A 215 12.03 19.58 0.91
C VAL A 215 11.91 19.60 -0.61
N VAL A 216 11.83 18.43 -1.24
CA VAL A 216 11.69 18.34 -2.70
C VAL A 216 10.34 18.92 -3.14
N HIS A 217 9.26 18.63 -2.42
CA HIS A 217 7.94 19.21 -2.70
C HIS A 217 7.93 20.72 -2.45
N LEU A 218 8.56 21.20 -1.38
CA LEU A 218 8.71 22.64 -1.14
C LEU A 218 9.42 23.32 -2.30
N LYS A 219 10.61 22.83 -2.71
CA LYS A 219 11.38 23.39 -3.83
C LYS A 219 10.57 23.42 -5.12
N ARG A 220 9.88 22.32 -5.44
CA ARG A 220 8.99 22.23 -6.61
C ARG A 220 7.88 23.27 -6.56
N ASN A 221 7.22 23.42 -5.41
CA ASN A 221 6.12 24.37 -5.22
C ASN A 221 6.59 25.83 -5.35
N ILE A 222 7.79 26.16 -4.84
CA ILE A 222 8.39 27.48 -5.02
C ILE A 222 8.68 27.73 -6.50
N LEU A 223 9.43 26.83 -7.15
CA LEU A 223 9.89 27.00 -8.54
C LEU A 223 8.75 27.01 -9.56
N ASN A 224 7.65 26.30 -9.30
CA ASN A 224 6.48 26.33 -10.18
C ASN A 224 5.77 27.69 -10.24
N LYS A 225 5.94 28.50 -9.20
CA LYS A 225 5.32 29.85 -9.09
C LYS A 225 6.30 30.98 -9.39
N VAL A 226 7.52 30.66 -9.82
CA VAL A 226 8.57 31.62 -10.17
C VAL A 226 8.64 31.79 -11.67
N ALA A 227 8.75 33.04 -12.15
CA ALA A 227 8.91 33.35 -13.57
C ALA A 227 10.19 32.73 -14.13
N SER A 228 10.15 32.27 -15.41
CA SER A 228 11.26 31.54 -16.04
C SER A 228 12.60 32.26 -15.93
N LYS A 229 12.63 33.60 -16.05
CA LYS A 229 13.84 34.42 -15.95
C LYS A 229 14.55 34.35 -14.58
N HIS A 230 13.84 34.02 -13.49
CA HIS A 230 14.39 33.93 -12.14
C HIS A 230 14.56 32.47 -11.64
N LYS A 231 14.05 31.49 -12.40
CA LYS A 231 14.05 30.08 -11.95
C LYS A 231 15.43 29.56 -11.60
N ALA A 232 16.42 29.85 -12.46
CA ALA A 232 17.80 29.38 -12.24
C ALA A 232 18.37 29.96 -10.95
N GLN A 233 18.22 31.26 -10.72
CA GLN A 233 18.75 31.92 -9.55
C GLN A 233 18.05 31.48 -8.26
N VAL A 234 16.72 31.36 -8.28
CA VAL A 234 15.95 30.83 -7.13
C VAL A 234 16.32 29.38 -6.84
N ALA A 235 16.55 28.56 -7.86
CA ALA A 235 16.99 27.16 -7.67
C ALA A 235 18.37 27.07 -7.03
N GLU A 236 19.31 27.92 -7.45
CA GLU A 236 20.66 28.00 -6.87
C GLU A 236 20.61 28.46 -5.41
N ASP A 237 19.86 29.52 -5.12
CA ASP A 237 19.66 29.99 -3.73
C ASP A 237 19.06 28.86 -2.84
N LEU A 238 18.08 28.10 -3.38
CA LEU A 238 17.49 26.94 -2.67
C LEU A 238 18.50 25.79 -2.46
N LEU A 239 19.47 25.60 -3.36
CA LEU A 239 20.55 24.63 -3.14
C LEU A 239 21.45 25.04 -1.96
N GLN A 240 21.74 26.33 -1.82
CA GLN A 240 22.52 26.85 -0.70
C GLN A 240 21.75 26.74 0.62
N VAL A 241 20.46 27.04 0.62
CA VAL A 241 19.61 26.92 1.83
C VAL A 241 19.55 25.48 2.34
N PHE A 242 19.34 24.52 1.43
CA PHE A 242 19.19 23.10 1.74
C PHE A 242 20.45 22.29 1.39
N ASN A 243 21.62 22.82 1.74
CA ASN A 243 22.87 22.13 1.54
C ASN A 243 23.05 21.03 2.60
N MET A 244 23.10 19.76 2.16
CA MET A 244 23.26 18.60 3.04
C MET A 244 24.69 18.29 3.44
N ASP A 245 25.66 18.90 2.76
CA ASP A 245 27.09 18.62 2.95
C ASP A 245 27.71 19.50 4.07
N LEU A 246 26.96 20.48 4.59
CA LEU A 246 27.42 21.31 5.71
C LEU A 246 27.34 20.50 7.03
N GLN A 247 28.48 20.07 7.51
CA GLN A 247 28.58 19.20 8.69
C GLN A 247 28.28 19.93 10.01
N GLU A 248 28.52 21.23 10.07
CA GLU A 248 28.35 22.08 11.26
C GLU A 248 26.96 22.75 11.34
N ASP A 249 26.06 22.44 10.43
CA ASP A 249 24.70 23.00 10.44
C ASP A 249 23.89 22.49 11.62
N THR A 250 23.27 23.42 12.33
CA THR A 250 22.14 23.14 13.20
C THR A 250 20.85 23.49 12.49
N VAL A 251 19.72 23.00 13.02
CA VAL A 251 18.38 23.32 12.49
C VAL A 251 18.17 24.83 12.49
N GLU A 252 18.57 25.51 13.55
CA GLU A 252 18.43 26.97 13.72
C GLU A 252 19.23 27.74 12.66
N ILE A 253 20.48 27.36 12.40
CA ILE A 253 21.35 28.04 11.40
C ILE A 253 20.73 27.85 10.00
N ALA A 254 20.34 26.63 9.66
CA ALA A 254 19.73 26.32 8.36
C ALA A 254 18.37 27.03 8.17
N TYR A 255 17.58 27.13 9.23
CA TYR A 255 16.30 27.84 9.21
C TYR A 255 16.53 29.36 9.05
N GLN A 256 17.53 29.96 9.66
CA GLN A 256 17.88 31.37 9.46
C GLN A 256 18.31 31.66 8.01
N ARG A 257 19.05 30.72 7.36
CA ARG A 257 19.34 30.85 5.92
C ARG A 257 18.05 30.84 5.07
N PHE A 258 17.08 30.02 5.44
CA PHE A 258 15.78 29.96 4.75
C PHE A 258 14.98 31.25 4.93
N ILE A 259 14.99 31.84 6.14
CA ILE A 259 14.37 33.16 6.40
C ILE A 259 15.05 34.23 5.56
N SER A 260 16.38 34.23 5.49
CA SER A 260 17.15 35.17 4.67
C SER A 260 16.84 35.05 3.20
N PHE A 261 16.76 33.83 2.67
CA PHE A 261 16.28 33.53 1.31
C PHE A 261 14.86 34.08 1.07
N SER A 262 13.95 33.81 1.98
CA SER A 262 12.54 34.26 1.85
C SER A 262 12.46 35.78 1.83
N ASN A 263 13.24 36.47 2.67
CA ASN A 263 13.32 37.93 2.74
C ASN A 263 13.94 38.56 1.48
N ARG A 264 14.96 37.90 0.89
CA ARG A 264 15.58 38.32 -0.38
C ARG A 264 14.56 38.37 -1.53
N TRP A 265 13.70 37.37 -1.62
CA TRP A 265 12.77 37.22 -2.74
C TRP A 265 11.38 37.83 -2.48
N LYS A 266 11.06 38.31 -1.26
CA LYS A 266 9.72 38.80 -0.88
C LYS A 266 9.17 39.92 -1.76
N LYS A 267 10.04 40.81 -2.28
CA LYS A 267 9.61 41.92 -3.14
C LYS A 267 9.14 41.44 -4.50
N GLN A 268 9.78 40.43 -5.08
CA GLN A 268 9.42 39.85 -6.39
C GLN A 268 8.32 38.79 -6.26
N TYR A 269 8.32 38.03 -5.17
CA TYR A 269 7.44 36.86 -4.95
C TYR A 269 6.88 36.85 -3.52
N ARG A 270 5.68 37.43 -3.37
CA ARG A 270 5.00 37.51 -2.06
C ARG A 270 4.84 36.15 -1.39
N HIS A 271 4.58 35.08 -2.17
CA HIS A 271 4.43 33.72 -1.65
C HIS A 271 5.73 33.15 -1.07
N ILE A 272 6.90 33.57 -1.59
CA ILE A 272 8.19 33.17 -1.00
C ILE A 272 8.41 33.94 0.31
N GLY A 273 8.11 35.26 0.30
CA GLY A 273 8.23 36.08 1.50
C GLY A 273 7.35 35.59 2.67
N ALA A 274 6.16 35.08 2.36
CA ALA A 274 5.27 34.52 3.37
C ALA A 274 5.83 33.28 4.09
N LEU A 275 6.79 32.57 3.50
CA LEU A 275 7.42 31.40 4.13
C LEU A 275 8.22 31.76 5.39
N ALA A 276 8.76 32.98 5.48
CA ALA A 276 9.49 33.44 6.66
C ALA A 276 8.61 33.61 7.91
N ASN A 277 7.30 33.75 7.73
CA ASN A 277 6.36 34.04 8.82
C ASN A 277 5.72 32.77 9.43
N ASN A 278 6.12 31.58 9.00
CA ASN A 278 5.56 30.32 9.49
C ASN A 278 6.65 29.47 10.18
N GLU A 279 6.64 29.49 11.51
CA GLU A 279 7.60 28.73 12.34
C GLU A 279 7.58 27.23 12.03
N MET A 280 6.42 26.67 11.59
CA MET A 280 6.33 25.25 11.16
C MET A 280 7.21 24.93 9.94
N ASN A 281 7.80 25.92 9.28
CA ASN A 281 8.76 25.70 8.19
C ASN A 281 10.15 25.27 8.71
N GLU A 282 10.43 25.38 9.99
CA GLU A 282 11.59 24.75 10.63
C GLU A 282 11.59 23.23 10.44
N LEU A 283 10.42 22.60 10.36
CA LEU A 283 10.26 21.17 10.11
C LEU A 283 10.83 20.69 8.77
N TYR A 284 11.18 21.58 7.85
CA TYR A 284 11.92 21.23 6.63
C TYR A 284 13.40 20.93 6.90
N PHE A 285 13.90 21.21 8.09
CA PHE A 285 15.31 21.05 8.47
C PHE A 285 15.54 19.94 9.51
N THR A 286 14.50 19.22 9.92
CA THR A 286 14.59 18.12 10.90
C THR A 286 15.62 17.06 10.49
N TYR A 287 15.84 16.84 9.18
CA TYR A 287 16.83 15.89 8.65
C TYR A 287 18.27 16.17 9.15
N ILE A 288 18.59 17.40 9.52
CA ILE A 288 19.93 17.81 10.01
C ILE A 288 20.30 17.06 11.29
N ASN A 289 19.32 16.75 12.14
CA ASN A 289 19.51 16.03 13.40
C ASN A 289 19.94 14.56 13.24
N TYR A 290 19.97 14.05 12.01
CA TYR A 290 20.25 12.66 11.72
C TYR A 290 21.60 12.47 11.05
N HIS A 291 22.12 11.24 11.12
CA HIS A 291 23.39 10.88 10.53
C HIS A 291 23.43 11.19 9.01
N HIS A 292 24.53 11.76 8.51
CA HIS A 292 24.64 12.23 7.11
C HIS A 292 24.24 11.18 6.06
N LYS A 293 24.51 9.89 6.29
CA LYS A 293 24.19 8.80 5.36
C LYS A 293 22.69 8.58 5.16
N ILE A 294 21.83 9.02 6.11
CA ILE A 294 20.38 8.87 5.98
C ILE A 294 19.66 10.18 5.70
N ARG A 295 20.35 11.33 5.77
CA ARG A 295 19.73 12.64 5.52
C ARG A 295 18.94 12.67 4.20
N ARG A 296 19.51 12.12 3.10
CA ARG A 296 18.84 12.04 1.80
C ARG A 296 17.55 11.19 1.82
N MET A 297 17.46 10.22 2.71
CA MET A 297 16.28 9.37 2.84
C MET A 297 15.17 10.07 3.59
N ILE A 298 15.52 10.88 4.60
CA ILE A 298 14.59 11.64 5.43
C ILE A 298 14.17 12.96 4.73
N TYR A 299 15.07 13.58 3.98
CA TYR A 299 14.88 14.84 3.26
C TYR A 299 13.69 14.86 2.28
N THR A 300 13.25 13.70 1.81
CA THR A 300 12.31 13.55 0.72
C THR A 300 11.39 12.35 0.91
N THR A 301 10.22 12.41 0.28
CA THR A 301 9.26 11.30 0.15
C THR A 301 9.55 10.35 -1.01
N ASN A 302 10.76 10.35 -1.60
CA ASN A 302 11.10 9.55 -2.80
C ASN A 302 10.80 8.05 -2.66
N TRP A 303 10.92 7.50 -1.45
CA TRP A 303 10.64 6.09 -1.22
C TRP A 303 9.18 5.73 -1.47
N ILE A 304 8.27 6.55 -0.98
CA ILE A 304 6.84 6.36 -1.21
C ILE A 304 6.41 6.85 -2.60
N GLU A 305 7.10 7.87 -3.18
CA GLU A 305 6.86 8.30 -4.56
C GLU A 305 7.11 7.17 -5.57
N ARG A 306 8.08 6.28 -5.29
CA ARG A 306 8.33 5.09 -6.11
C ARG A 306 7.13 4.14 -6.10
N LEU A 307 6.54 3.88 -4.94
CA LEU A 307 5.32 3.08 -4.81
C LEU A 307 4.15 3.76 -5.53
N ASN A 308 4.01 5.07 -5.37
CA ASN A 308 2.97 5.85 -6.04
C ASN A 308 3.10 5.84 -7.58
N LYS A 309 4.31 5.65 -8.14
CA LYS A 309 4.49 5.42 -9.59
C LYS A 309 3.91 4.09 -10.03
N GLU A 310 4.10 3.03 -9.25
CA GLU A 310 3.51 1.71 -9.53
C GLU A 310 1.99 1.79 -9.50
N PHE A 311 1.41 2.42 -8.49
CA PHE A 311 -0.03 2.68 -8.44
C PHE A 311 -0.52 3.41 -9.70
N ARG A 312 0.10 4.54 -10.07
CA ARG A 312 -0.29 5.30 -11.27
C ARG A 312 -0.20 4.45 -12.54
N ARG A 313 0.81 3.58 -12.65
CA ARG A 313 0.97 2.67 -13.79
C ARG A 313 -0.20 1.72 -13.91
N THR A 314 -0.58 1.04 -12.81
CA THR A 314 -1.70 0.10 -12.77
C THR A 314 -3.03 0.80 -13.05
N PHE A 315 -3.27 1.95 -12.43
CA PHE A 315 -4.52 2.70 -12.61
C PHE A 315 -4.66 3.36 -13.99
N LYS A 316 -3.55 3.63 -14.68
CA LYS A 316 -3.58 4.15 -16.06
C LYS A 316 -4.28 3.18 -17.02
N ILE A 317 -4.20 1.88 -16.78
CA ILE A 317 -4.87 0.85 -17.59
C ILE A 317 -6.39 0.96 -17.46
N ARG A 318 -6.91 1.32 -16.30
CA ARG A 318 -8.36 1.40 -16.02
C ARG A 318 -9.00 2.75 -16.31
N ASN A 319 -8.20 3.79 -16.48
CA ASN A 319 -8.62 5.20 -16.66
C ASN A 319 -9.43 5.76 -15.47
N SER A 320 -10.50 5.11 -15.02
CA SER A 320 -11.26 5.46 -13.81
C SER A 320 -11.74 4.21 -13.08
N MET A 321 -11.88 4.32 -11.76
CA MET A 321 -12.39 3.23 -10.93
C MET A 321 -13.91 3.35 -10.76
N PRO A 322 -14.63 2.21 -10.76
CA PRO A 322 -16.09 2.21 -10.63
C PRO A 322 -16.57 2.63 -9.24
N SER A 323 -15.77 2.42 -8.20
CA SER A 323 -16.08 2.81 -6.82
C SER A 323 -14.80 3.03 -6.01
N PHE A 324 -14.98 3.64 -4.85
CA PHE A 324 -13.93 3.80 -3.84
C PHE A 324 -13.36 2.46 -3.38
N GLU A 325 -14.23 1.49 -3.06
CA GLU A 325 -13.84 0.17 -2.59
C GLU A 325 -12.98 -0.57 -3.61
N SER A 326 -13.37 -0.49 -4.89
CA SER A 326 -12.60 -1.08 -5.98
C SER A 326 -11.21 -0.45 -6.11
N ALA A 327 -11.10 0.87 -5.91
CA ALA A 327 -9.83 1.57 -5.93
C ALA A 327 -8.96 1.14 -4.74
N LEU A 328 -9.54 1.09 -3.54
CA LEU A 328 -8.84 0.68 -2.34
C LEU A 328 -8.34 -0.77 -2.41
N THR A 329 -9.17 -1.69 -2.93
CA THR A 329 -8.80 -3.08 -3.15
C THR A 329 -7.62 -3.21 -4.12
N LEU A 330 -7.65 -2.49 -5.24
CA LEU A 330 -6.55 -2.53 -6.21
C LEU A 330 -5.27 -1.91 -5.65
N LEU A 331 -5.36 -0.78 -4.93
CA LEU A 331 -4.21 -0.19 -4.24
C LEU A 331 -3.61 -1.18 -3.24
N SER A 332 -4.46 -1.85 -2.45
CA SER A 332 -4.02 -2.83 -1.45
C SER A 332 -3.30 -4.02 -2.09
N LYS A 333 -3.85 -4.59 -3.19
CA LYS A 333 -3.20 -5.70 -3.93
C LYS A 333 -1.84 -5.28 -4.48
N VAL A 334 -1.76 -4.10 -5.13
CA VAL A 334 -0.48 -3.61 -5.65
C VAL A 334 0.53 -3.37 -4.52
N ALA A 335 0.09 -2.84 -3.37
CA ALA A 335 0.95 -2.63 -2.20
C ALA A 335 1.48 -3.96 -1.66
N MET A 336 0.62 -4.95 -1.48
CA MET A 336 0.97 -6.29 -1.03
C MET A 336 2.03 -6.93 -1.95
N ASP A 337 1.84 -6.88 -3.27
CA ASP A 337 2.81 -7.41 -4.25
C ASP A 337 4.18 -6.72 -4.16
N LYS A 338 4.21 -5.43 -3.78
CA LYS A 338 5.46 -4.69 -3.60
C LYS A 338 6.13 -4.98 -2.26
N GLU A 339 5.36 -5.31 -1.22
CA GLU A 339 5.89 -5.83 0.04
C GLU A 339 6.61 -7.16 -0.17
N ASP A 340 5.99 -8.11 -0.88
CA ASP A 340 6.59 -9.41 -1.23
C ASP A 340 7.78 -9.27 -2.19
N GLY A 341 7.86 -8.15 -2.91
CA GLY A 341 8.90 -7.84 -3.87
C GLY A 341 10.00 -6.93 -3.34
N TYR A 342 10.19 -5.77 -3.98
CA TYR A 342 11.32 -4.87 -3.71
C TYR A 342 11.30 -4.23 -2.32
N MET A 343 10.16 -4.18 -1.64
CA MET A 343 10.07 -3.58 -0.30
C MET A 343 10.66 -4.51 0.78
N ASN A 344 10.75 -5.79 0.49
CA ASN A 344 11.41 -6.78 1.35
C ASN A 344 12.95 -6.69 1.33
N TYR A 345 13.54 -5.86 0.44
CA TYR A 345 14.98 -5.60 0.46
C TYR A 345 15.32 -4.51 1.47
N PRO A 346 16.22 -4.78 2.47
CA PRO A 346 16.51 -3.84 3.54
C PRO A 346 17.22 -2.56 3.06
N ILE A 347 16.86 -1.42 3.66
CA ILE A 347 17.55 -0.14 3.50
C ILE A 347 18.60 0.01 4.58
N TYR A 348 19.74 -0.65 4.42
CA TYR A 348 20.80 -0.71 5.44
C TYR A 348 21.38 0.63 5.87
N ASN A 349 21.14 1.71 5.13
CA ASN A 349 21.62 3.03 5.53
C ASN A 349 21.05 3.49 6.88
N PHE A 350 19.85 3.05 7.26
CA PHE A 350 19.26 3.40 8.55
C PHE A 350 20.04 2.88 9.75
N LYS A 351 20.85 1.82 9.60
CA LYS A 351 21.74 1.31 10.66
C LYS A 351 22.76 2.33 11.18
N PHE A 352 23.09 3.34 10.39
CA PHE A 352 24.09 4.33 10.78
C PHE A 352 23.56 5.37 11.77
N ASP A 353 22.26 5.50 11.95
CA ASP A 353 21.68 6.42 12.91
C ASP A 353 21.30 5.70 14.22
N LYS A 354 22.10 5.91 15.26
CA LYS A 354 21.88 5.28 16.57
C LYS A 354 20.57 5.75 17.21
N LYS A 355 20.19 7.02 17.04
CA LYS A 355 18.98 7.59 17.64
C LYS A 355 17.69 6.94 17.14
N LEU A 356 17.65 6.52 15.87
CA LEU A 356 16.50 5.80 15.32
C LEU A 356 16.47 4.34 15.76
N ASN A 357 17.64 3.75 16.04
CA ASN A 357 17.78 2.34 16.41
C ASN A 357 17.70 2.10 17.92
N GLU A 358 17.78 3.15 18.75
CA GLU A 358 17.53 3.05 20.18
C GLU A 358 16.02 3.00 20.41
N LYS A 359 15.53 1.85 20.90
CA LYS A 359 14.11 1.69 21.30
C LYS A 359 13.86 2.68 22.43
N MET A 360 13.12 3.75 22.13
CA MET A 360 12.65 4.72 23.11
C MET A 360 11.46 4.18 23.89
#